data_9b4c297962f54802c0920381c0153939
#
_entry.id   9b4c297962f54802c0920381c0153939
#
_cell.length_a   1.000
_cell.length_b   1.000
_cell.length_c   1.000
_cell.angle_alpha   90.00
_cell.angle_beta   90.00
_cell.angle_gamma   90.00
#
_symmetry.space_group_name_H-M   'P 1'
#
loop_
_entity.id
_entity.type
_entity.pdbx_description
1 polymer ?
#
loop_
_entity_poly.entity_id
_entity_poly.type
_entity_poly.pdbx_seq_one_letter_code
_entity_poly.pdbx_strand_id
1 'polypeptide(L)'
;MSEKNKLAEKLLYAPKNGYDRLSAEDEKAMEAYCEDYKDFLNHGKTERLCVDYCIELAEKRGFKAYEAGMKLAAGDKVYFNNRGKGIMLAVIGSEDLSHGANIGAAHTDAPRLDVKPRPLYEESEMAYLKTHHYGGIRKYQWVTIPLELHGVVVLGDGTSVAVHIGGEEGDPQFIINDLLPHLGREQGKKPLNEAIPSESLNVLLGGRPIADEDCSDRFKLGVLQYLNEKYGITEEDFISAELEVVPAGKARDIGFDRSFIASYGHDDRVCAYAELAGIFDAVAPKKTAVCIFADKEEIGSEGVSGMLSQAFEWFMGDMCRMQGVELADCFAHSFCLSADVTAAYDPNFADVYDKRNSSFCNYGVSLCKYTGSGGKGGASDASAEVVGKVRKLMNDNGVFWQMAELGKTDAGGGGTVAKFMAQRNIDTLDAGVPVLSMHAPYETVAKLDCYMTYKCMKTIFEQA
;
A
#
# COMPACT_ATOMS: atom_id res chain seq x y z
N MET A 1 -13.01 -35.93 27.48
CA MET A 1 -11.97 -34.92 27.84
C MET A 1 -11.82 -34.87 29.36
N SER A 2 -10.60 -34.82 29.87
CA SER A 2 -10.36 -34.69 31.32
C SER A 2 -10.75 -33.27 31.80
N GLU A 3 -11.07 -33.12 33.12
CA GLU A 3 -11.36 -31.79 33.70
C GLU A 3 -10.21 -30.79 33.54
N LYS A 4 -8.95 -31.28 33.54
CA LYS A 4 -7.76 -30.46 33.24
C LYS A 4 -7.78 -29.88 31.82
N ASN A 5 -8.24 -30.63 30.83
CA ASN A 5 -8.36 -30.11 29.46
C ASN A 5 -9.43 -29.04 29.35
N LYS A 6 -10.57 -29.16 30.05
CA LYS A 6 -11.63 -28.14 30.07
C LYS A 6 -11.17 -26.80 30.68
N LEU A 7 -10.35 -26.85 31.72
CA LEU A 7 -9.80 -25.67 32.37
C LEU A 7 -8.77 -24.97 31.43
N ALA A 8 -7.92 -25.73 30.76
CA ALA A 8 -6.96 -25.20 29.78
C ALA A 8 -7.68 -24.52 28.60
N GLU A 9 -8.72 -25.14 28.02
CA GLU A 9 -9.53 -24.56 26.95
C GLU A 9 -10.22 -23.28 27.38
N LYS A 10 -10.63 -23.16 28.65
CA LYS A 10 -11.30 -21.97 29.18
C LYS A 10 -10.36 -20.78 29.45
N LEU A 11 -9.13 -21.07 29.91
CA LEU A 11 -8.24 -20.05 30.47
C LEU A 11 -7.04 -19.72 29.61
N LEU A 12 -6.60 -20.61 28.71
CA LEU A 12 -5.43 -20.38 27.88
C LEU A 12 -5.83 -19.72 26.56
N TYR A 13 -5.08 -18.69 26.17
CA TYR A 13 -5.10 -18.16 24.81
C TYR A 13 -4.26 -19.08 23.92
N ALA A 14 -4.92 -19.83 23.06
CA ALA A 14 -4.31 -20.77 22.12
C ALA A 14 -4.80 -20.48 20.69
N PRO A 15 -4.17 -19.53 19.98
CA PRO A 15 -4.54 -19.23 18.62
C PRO A 15 -4.34 -20.46 17.72
N LYS A 16 -5.24 -20.66 16.75
CA LYS A 16 -5.18 -21.78 15.80
C LYS A 16 -4.92 -21.23 14.42
N ASN A 17 -4.23 -22.02 13.60
CA ASN A 17 -4.12 -21.74 12.17
C ASN A 17 -5.53 -21.62 11.55
N GLY A 18 -5.71 -20.65 10.69
CA GLY A 18 -7.02 -20.36 10.10
C GLY A 18 -7.54 -21.49 9.23
N TYR A 19 -6.69 -22.25 8.55
CA TYR A 19 -7.11 -23.40 7.75
C TYR A 19 -7.73 -24.53 8.60
N ASP A 20 -7.42 -24.62 9.90
CA ASP A 20 -8.10 -25.55 10.82
C ASP A 20 -9.56 -25.12 11.14
N ARG A 21 -9.95 -23.92 10.75
CA ARG A 21 -11.23 -23.28 11.09
C ARG A 21 -12.02 -22.82 9.86
N LEU A 22 -11.36 -22.71 8.70
CA LEU A 22 -11.94 -22.22 7.46
C LEU A 22 -12.98 -23.21 6.93
N SER A 23 -14.17 -22.72 6.55
CA SER A 23 -15.15 -23.52 5.86
C SER A 23 -14.78 -23.69 4.38
N ALA A 24 -15.27 -24.74 3.72
CA ALA A 24 -15.05 -24.93 2.28
C ALA A 24 -15.69 -23.79 1.43
N GLU A 25 -16.72 -23.15 1.95
CA GLU A 25 -17.34 -21.99 1.30
C GLU A 25 -16.44 -20.75 1.43
N ASP A 26 -15.94 -20.47 2.64
CA ASP A 26 -14.99 -19.38 2.86
C ASP A 26 -13.67 -19.60 2.09
N GLU A 27 -13.19 -20.85 1.96
CA GLU A 27 -12.00 -21.17 1.19
C GLU A 27 -12.19 -20.81 -0.30
N LYS A 28 -13.35 -21.17 -0.87
CA LYS A 28 -13.68 -20.79 -2.24
C LYS A 28 -13.83 -19.29 -2.42
N ALA A 29 -14.43 -18.59 -1.47
CA ALA A 29 -14.56 -17.13 -1.49
C ALA A 29 -13.19 -16.44 -1.34
N MET A 30 -12.32 -16.97 -0.50
CA MET A 30 -10.94 -16.52 -0.34
C MET A 30 -10.14 -16.63 -1.65
N GLU A 31 -10.23 -17.76 -2.35
CA GLU A 31 -9.53 -17.93 -3.63
C GLU A 31 -10.03 -16.91 -4.67
N ALA A 32 -11.35 -16.71 -4.79
CA ALA A 32 -11.92 -15.72 -5.70
C ALA A 32 -11.47 -14.29 -5.34
N TYR A 33 -11.53 -13.91 -4.07
CA TYR A 33 -11.04 -12.63 -3.58
C TYR A 33 -9.56 -12.41 -3.92
N CYS A 34 -8.74 -13.44 -3.76
CA CYS A 34 -7.31 -13.35 -4.03
C CYS A 34 -6.99 -13.25 -5.53
N GLU A 35 -7.82 -13.80 -6.43
CA GLU A 35 -7.68 -13.55 -7.87
C GLU A 35 -7.95 -12.08 -8.21
N ASP A 36 -9.03 -11.49 -7.68
CA ASP A 36 -9.35 -10.08 -7.88
C ASP A 36 -8.28 -9.17 -7.25
N TYR A 37 -7.72 -9.55 -6.10
CA TYR A 37 -6.60 -8.83 -5.47
C TYR A 37 -5.32 -8.87 -6.32
N LYS A 38 -4.98 -10.01 -6.92
CA LYS A 38 -3.84 -10.09 -7.84
C LYS A 38 -4.04 -9.21 -9.07
N ASP A 39 -5.26 -9.12 -9.55
CA ASP A 39 -5.61 -8.21 -10.65
C ASP A 39 -5.42 -6.74 -10.25
N PHE A 40 -5.86 -6.37 -9.04
CA PHE A 40 -5.61 -5.03 -8.48
C PHE A 40 -4.12 -4.69 -8.41
N LEU A 41 -3.27 -5.59 -7.92
CA LEU A 41 -1.82 -5.41 -7.87
C LEU A 41 -1.18 -5.25 -9.25
N ASN A 42 -1.70 -5.97 -10.24
CA ASN A 42 -1.19 -5.90 -11.60
C ASN A 42 -1.50 -4.56 -12.28
N HIS A 43 -2.65 -3.96 -11.98
CA HIS A 43 -3.03 -2.64 -12.47
C HIS A 43 -2.41 -1.49 -11.64
N GLY A 44 -2.35 -1.66 -10.32
CA GLY A 44 -1.93 -0.63 -9.37
C GLY A 44 -0.43 -0.65 -9.08
N LYS A 45 0.43 -0.45 -10.08
CA LYS A 45 1.90 -0.44 -9.90
C LYS A 45 2.45 0.83 -9.23
N THR A 46 1.72 1.92 -9.31
CA THR A 46 2.02 3.20 -8.65
C THR A 46 0.79 3.72 -7.95
N GLU A 47 0.92 4.73 -7.09
CA GLU A 47 -0.23 5.34 -6.42
C GLU A 47 -1.24 5.93 -7.41
N ARG A 48 -0.75 6.50 -8.54
CA ARG A 48 -1.62 7.03 -9.60
C ARG A 48 -2.43 5.92 -10.27
N LEU A 49 -1.78 4.84 -10.64
CA LEU A 49 -2.44 3.67 -11.24
C LEU A 49 -3.42 3.01 -10.27
N CYS A 50 -3.10 2.97 -8.96
CA CYS A 50 -4.04 2.52 -7.93
C CYS A 50 -5.29 3.40 -7.89
N VAL A 51 -5.13 4.73 -7.89
CA VAL A 51 -6.27 5.67 -7.86
C VAL A 51 -7.13 5.52 -9.11
N ASP A 52 -6.53 5.46 -10.29
CA ASP A 52 -7.25 5.31 -11.55
C ASP A 52 -8.06 4.00 -11.58
N TYR A 53 -7.45 2.89 -11.14
CA TYR A 53 -8.14 1.62 -11.07
C TYR A 53 -9.20 1.56 -9.97
N CYS A 54 -8.97 2.19 -8.82
CA CYS A 54 -10.00 2.36 -7.78
C CYS A 54 -11.22 3.12 -8.30
N ILE A 55 -11.02 4.19 -9.07
CA ILE A 55 -12.12 4.96 -9.68
C ILE A 55 -12.90 4.08 -10.65
N GLU A 56 -12.22 3.36 -11.55
CA GLU A 56 -12.87 2.45 -12.49
C GLU A 56 -13.74 1.40 -11.77
N LEU A 57 -13.21 0.77 -10.73
CA LEU A 57 -13.95 -0.22 -9.94
C LEU A 57 -15.10 0.40 -9.17
N ALA A 58 -14.90 1.59 -8.59
CA ALA A 58 -15.92 2.32 -7.83
C ALA A 58 -17.09 2.75 -8.73
N GLU A 59 -16.84 3.27 -9.93
CA GLU A 59 -17.87 3.65 -10.88
C GLU A 59 -18.72 2.45 -11.33
N LYS A 60 -18.09 1.30 -11.56
CA LYS A 60 -18.79 0.02 -11.84
C LYS A 60 -19.71 -0.42 -10.69
N ARG A 61 -19.45 0.02 -9.46
CA ARG A 61 -20.23 -0.25 -8.24
C ARG A 61 -21.20 0.89 -7.88
N GLY A 62 -21.36 1.89 -8.78
CA GLY A 62 -22.31 2.98 -8.66
C GLY A 62 -21.86 4.17 -7.83
N PHE A 63 -20.57 4.24 -7.50
CA PHE A 63 -19.99 5.46 -6.92
C PHE A 63 -19.93 6.58 -7.96
N LYS A 64 -20.08 7.82 -7.49
CA LYS A 64 -20.01 9.03 -8.32
C LYS A 64 -18.93 9.97 -7.79
N ALA A 65 -18.32 10.71 -8.67
CA ALA A 65 -17.37 11.75 -8.26
C ALA A 65 -18.05 12.75 -7.33
N TYR A 66 -17.41 13.03 -6.20
CA TYR A 66 -17.89 13.98 -5.22
C TYR A 66 -17.62 15.42 -5.67
N GLU A 67 -18.65 16.25 -5.63
CA GLU A 67 -18.55 17.69 -5.84
C GLU A 67 -18.95 18.43 -4.56
N ALA A 68 -18.24 19.52 -4.24
CA ALA A 68 -18.53 20.32 -3.06
C ALA A 68 -19.98 20.80 -3.01
N GLY A 69 -20.61 20.64 -1.86
CA GLY A 69 -22.00 21.02 -1.64
C GLY A 69 -23.02 19.98 -2.12
N MET A 70 -22.62 18.78 -2.53
CA MET A 70 -23.56 17.71 -2.84
C MET A 70 -24.46 17.38 -1.64
N LYS A 71 -25.77 17.28 -1.90
CA LYS A 71 -26.73 16.75 -0.92
C LYS A 71 -26.82 15.24 -1.09
N LEU A 72 -26.33 14.53 -0.09
CA LEU A 72 -26.28 13.09 -0.08
C LEU A 72 -27.36 12.52 0.84
N ALA A 73 -27.95 11.39 0.43
CA ALA A 73 -28.92 10.62 1.18
C ALA A 73 -28.32 9.26 1.61
N ALA A 74 -28.95 8.62 2.60
CA ALA A 74 -28.55 7.28 3.03
C ALA A 74 -28.49 6.30 1.84
N GLY A 75 -27.36 5.59 1.71
CA GLY A 75 -27.06 4.68 0.60
C GLY A 75 -26.38 5.30 -0.61
N ASP A 76 -26.25 6.63 -0.67
CA ASP A 76 -25.46 7.28 -1.74
C ASP A 76 -23.99 6.89 -1.62
N LYS A 77 -23.35 6.74 -2.79
CA LYS A 77 -21.96 6.31 -2.93
C LYS A 77 -21.17 7.37 -3.68
N VAL A 78 -20.12 7.88 -3.06
CA VAL A 78 -19.30 8.93 -3.67
C VAL A 78 -17.82 8.64 -3.50
N TYR A 79 -16.99 9.17 -4.43
CA TYR A 79 -15.54 9.19 -4.30
C TYR A 79 -14.99 10.59 -4.54
N PHE A 80 -13.93 10.93 -3.83
CA PHE A 80 -13.15 12.16 -4.01
C PHE A 80 -11.74 11.81 -4.48
N ASN A 81 -11.40 12.22 -5.71
CA ASN A 81 -10.06 12.06 -6.27
C ASN A 81 -9.16 13.22 -5.79
N ASN A 82 -8.19 12.92 -4.94
CA ASN A 82 -7.21 13.90 -4.47
C ASN A 82 -6.00 13.95 -5.43
N ARG A 83 -6.13 14.71 -6.52
CA ARG A 83 -5.05 15.02 -7.48
C ARG A 83 -4.50 13.79 -8.24
N GLY A 84 -5.28 12.72 -8.37
CA GLY A 84 -4.84 11.47 -9.00
C GLY A 84 -3.77 10.71 -8.21
N LYS A 85 -3.56 11.03 -6.92
CA LYS A 85 -2.53 10.39 -6.07
C LYS A 85 -3.10 9.81 -4.78
N GLY A 86 -4.30 10.18 -4.42
CA GLY A 86 -5.05 9.62 -3.30
C GLY A 86 -6.53 9.64 -3.63
N ILE A 87 -7.31 8.80 -2.98
CA ILE A 87 -8.75 8.71 -3.18
C ILE A 87 -9.45 8.48 -1.85
N MET A 88 -10.62 9.06 -1.69
CA MET A 88 -11.52 8.80 -0.57
C MET A 88 -12.85 8.32 -1.13
N LEU A 89 -13.41 7.28 -0.52
CA LEU A 89 -14.72 6.76 -0.89
C LEU A 89 -15.66 6.87 0.32
N ALA A 90 -16.93 7.13 0.08
CA ALA A 90 -17.94 7.11 1.14
C ALA A 90 -19.22 6.42 0.69
N VAL A 91 -19.79 5.61 1.58
CA VAL A 91 -21.18 5.10 1.52
C VAL A 91 -21.94 5.74 2.66
N ILE A 92 -22.93 6.57 2.33
CA ILE A 92 -23.65 7.39 3.30
C ILE A 92 -24.53 6.52 4.17
N GLY A 93 -24.39 6.67 5.49
CA GLY A 93 -25.16 5.94 6.49
C GLY A 93 -26.61 6.42 6.64
N SER A 94 -27.39 5.65 7.40
CA SER A 94 -28.75 6.04 7.76
C SER A 94 -28.79 7.05 8.91
N GLU A 95 -27.76 7.15 9.71
CA GLU A 95 -27.53 8.17 10.75
C GLU A 95 -26.72 9.32 10.17
N ASP A 96 -26.95 10.53 10.65
CA ASP A 96 -26.16 11.68 10.23
C ASP A 96 -24.77 11.68 10.84
N LEU A 97 -23.89 12.55 10.33
CA LEU A 97 -22.48 12.59 10.72
C LEU A 97 -22.25 13.09 12.18
N SER A 98 -23.27 13.54 12.92
CA SER A 98 -23.13 13.81 14.35
C SER A 98 -22.88 12.55 15.18
N HIS A 99 -23.27 11.38 14.64
CA HIS A 99 -22.99 10.07 15.23
C HIS A 99 -21.60 9.54 14.83
N GLY A 100 -20.84 10.26 14.00
CA GLY A 100 -19.54 9.89 13.49
C GLY A 100 -19.60 9.01 12.25
N ALA A 101 -18.41 8.58 11.80
CA ALA A 101 -18.21 7.68 10.65
C ALA A 101 -17.38 6.46 11.05
N ASN A 102 -17.54 5.36 10.30
CA ASN A 102 -16.67 4.20 10.36
C ASN A 102 -15.65 4.33 9.23
N ILE A 103 -14.37 4.44 9.57
CA ILE A 103 -13.31 4.83 8.66
C ILE A 103 -12.31 3.70 8.51
N GLY A 104 -11.92 3.40 7.28
CA GLY A 104 -10.72 2.65 6.92
C GLY A 104 -9.68 3.62 6.37
N ALA A 105 -8.42 3.46 6.73
CA ALA A 105 -7.33 4.29 6.22
C ALA A 105 -6.11 3.45 5.91
N ALA A 106 -5.71 3.45 4.64
CA ALA A 106 -4.55 2.74 4.08
C ALA A 106 -3.74 3.67 3.17
N HIS A 107 -2.59 3.22 2.65
CA HIS A 107 -1.86 3.95 1.63
C HIS A 107 -1.66 3.12 0.35
N THR A 108 -1.31 3.78 -0.74
CA THR A 108 -1.13 3.15 -2.05
C THR A 108 0.24 3.39 -2.67
N ASP A 109 1.03 4.34 -2.14
CA ASP A 109 2.44 4.43 -2.47
C ASP A 109 3.20 3.22 -1.91
N ALA A 110 4.34 2.91 -2.49
CA ALA A 110 5.22 1.82 -2.06
C ALA A 110 6.67 2.21 -2.34
N PRO A 111 7.66 1.64 -1.63
CA PRO A 111 9.07 1.93 -1.89
C PRO A 111 9.45 1.65 -3.34
N ARG A 112 10.17 2.59 -3.97
CA ARG A 112 10.50 2.56 -5.38
C ARG A 112 11.73 3.41 -5.73
N LEU A 113 12.00 3.59 -7.02
CA LEU A 113 13.02 4.49 -7.52
C LEU A 113 12.35 5.59 -8.37
N ASP A 114 12.39 6.84 -7.90
CA ASP A 114 11.93 7.99 -8.67
C ASP A 114 12.99 8.45 -9.67
N VAL A 115 12.58 8.82 -10.85
CA VAL A 115 13.46 9.40 -11.87
C VAL A 115 13.83 10.83 -11.48
N LYS A 116 15.13 11.16 -11.49
CA LYS A 116 15.60 12.53 -11.16
C LYS A 116 15.17 13.55 -12.21
N PRO A 117 15.08 14.86 -11.88
CA PRO A 117 14.62 15.89 -12.84
C PRO A 117 15.52 16.08 -14.08
N ARG A 118 16.79 15.69 -14.02
CA ARG A 118 17.71 15.64 -15.17
C ARG A 118 18.36 14.26 -15.22
N PRO A 119 17.61 13.24 -15.68
CA PRO A 119 18.01 11.88 -15.42
C PRO A 119 18.84 11.26 -16.53
N LEU A 120 18.59 11.66 -17.78
CA LEU A 120 19.10 10.97 -18.95
C LEU A 120 20.55 11.35 -19.25
N TYR A 121 21.42 10.37 -19.36
CA TYR A 121 22.82 10.56 -19.75
C TYR A 121 23.32 9.37 -20.56
N GLU A 122 24.38 9.60 -21.28
CA GLU A 122 25.16 8.59 -22.00
C GLU A 122 26.53 8.46 -21.38
N GLU A 123 27.01 7.23 -21.21
CA GLU A 123 28.36 6.94 -20.76
C GLU A 123 28.81 5.62 -21.38
N SER A 124 30.01 5.62 -21.96
CA SER A 124 30.62 4.41 -22.57
C SER A 124 29.68 3.69 -23.54
N GLU A 125 29.02 4.46 -24.41
CA GLU A 125 28.10 3.97 -25.46
C GLU A 125 26.85 3.27 -24.92
N MET A 126 26.42 3.63 -23.72
CA MET A 126 25.18 3.18 -23.10
C MET A 126 24.38 4.37 -22.56
N ALA A 127 23.05 4.30 -22.70
CA ALA A 127 22.13 5.29 -22.17
C ALA A 127 21.54 4.83 -20.84
N TYR A 128 21.49 5.75 -19.87
CA TYR A 128 21.02 5.51 -18.51
C TYR A 128 20.05 6.58 -18.01
N LEU A 129 19.19 6.18 -17.03
CA LEU A 129 18.43 7.10 -16.18
C LEU A 129 19.00 7.14 -14.76
N LYS A 130 19.22 8.34 -14.24
CA LYS A 130 19.50 8.57 -12.81
C LYS A 130 18.23 8.48 -12.00
N THR A 131 18.32 7.79 -10.86
CA THR A 131 17.19 7.66 -9.94
C THR A 131 17.51 8.19 -8.55
N HIS A 132 16.46 8.41 -7.77
CA HIS A 132 16.49 8.65 -6.34
C HIS A 132 15.57 7.62 -5.66
N HIS A 133 16.04 6.88 -4.66
CA HIS A 133 15.17 5.95 -3.97
C HIS A 133 14.11 6.68 -3.14
N TYR A 134 12.91 6.12 -3.12
CA TYR A 134 11.74 6.58 -2.39
C TYR A 134 11.41 5.56 -1.31
N GLY A 135 11.22 6.01 -0.05
CA GLY A 135 10.96 5.13 1.08
C GLY A 135 12.16 4.31 1.55
N GLY A 136 11.91 3.37 2.43
CA GLY A 136 12.92 2.55 3.10
C GLY A 136 13.27 1.28 2.33
N ILE A 137 14.21 1.33 1.37
CA ILE A 137 14.63 0.16 0.59
C ILE A 137 15.94 -0.47 1.07
N ARG A 138 16.08 -1.78 0.83
CA ARG A 138 17.37 -2.48 0.84
C ARG A 138 17.95 -2.47 -0.57
N LYS A 139 18.87 -1.57 -0.87
CA LYS A 139 19.37 -1.28 -2.22
C LYS A 139 19.89 -2.50 -2.98
N TYR A 140 20.49 -3.49 -2.28
CA TYR A 140 20.98 -4.72 -2.90
C TYR A 140 19.87 -5.60 -3.51
N GLN A 141 18.61 -5.40 -3.12
CA GLN A 141 17.47 -6.14 -3.68
C GLN A 141 17.00 -5.55 -5.02
N TRP A 142 17.41 -4.33 -5.35
CA TRP A 142 16.93 -3.58 -6.51
C TRP A 142 17.84 -3.68 -7.74
N VAL A 143 19.00 -4.32 -7.59
CA VAL A 143 19.90 -4.61 -8.71
C VAL A 143 19.62 -5.98 -9.31
N THR A 144 19.85 -6.14 -10.60
CA THR A 144 19.73 -7.40 -11.36
C THR A 144 18.32 -7.98 -11.43
N ILE A 145 17.30 -7.16 -11.25
CA ILE A 145 15.89 -7.54 -11.42
C ILE A 145 15.29 -6.81 -12.62
N PRO A 146 14.27 -7.38 -13.28
CA PRO A 146 13.51 -6.68 -14.31
C PRO A 146 12.73 -5.50 -13.71
N LEU A 147 12.77 -4.35 -14.38
CA LEU A 147 12.12 -3.12 -13.98
C LEU A 147 11.23 -2.58 -15.10
N GLU A 148 10.17 -1.87 -14.73
CA GLU A 148 9.26 -1.15 -15.61
C GLU A 148 9.17 0.32 -15.20
N LEU A 149 8.72 1.19 -16.10
CA LEU A 149 8.65 2.64 -15.94
C LEU A 149 7.22 3.12 -16.10
N HIS A 150 6.70 3.82 -15.09
CA HIS A 150 5.36 4.40 -15.08
C HIS A 150 5.38 5.85 -14.63
N GLY A 151 4.33 6.59 -14.95
CA GLY A 151 4.12 7.92 -14.41
C GLY A 151 3.51 8.91 -15.40
N VAL A 152 3.75 10.19 -15.16
CA VAL A 152 3.19 11.30 -15.94
C VAL A 152 4.30 12.30 -16.29
N VAL A 153 4.27 12.79 -17.51
CA VAL A 153 5.13 13.88 -18.01
C VAL A 153 4.24 15.02 -18.47
N VAL A 154 4.52 16.23 -17.98
CA VAL A 154 3.87 17.45 -18.51
C VAL A 154 4.81 18.05 -19.54
N LEU A 155 4.37 18.04 -20.80
CA LEU A 155 5.13 18.57 -21.94
C LEU A 155 5.25 20.09 -21.89
N GLY A 156 6.17 20.66 -22.65
CA GLY A 156 6.41 22.10 -22.70
C GLY A 156 5.20 22.95 -23.13
N ASP A 157 4.18 22.37 -23.77
CA ASP A 157 2.91 23.01 -24.09
C ASP A 157 1.84 22.91 -23.00
N GLY A 158 2.15 22.24 -21.87
CA GLY A 158 1.23 21.99 -20.75
C GLY A 158 0.39 20.71 -20.88
N THR A 159 0.54 19.94 -21.95
CA THR A 159 -0.16 18.67 -22.13
C THR A 159 0.41 17.60 -21.18
N SER A 160 -0.44 16.90 -20.44
CA SER A 160 -0.04 15.78 -19.60
C SER A 160 -0.10 14.47 -20.38
N VAL A 161 0.97 13.69 -20.34
CA VAL A 161 1.10 12.40 -21.02
C VAL A 161 1.40 11.31 -20.00
N ALA A 162 0.59 10.26 -19.96
CA ALA A 162 0.86 9.07 -19.15
C ALA A 162 1.91 8.19 -19.86
N VAL A 163 2.88 7.71 -19.09
CA VAL A 163 3.96 6.83 -19.55
C VAL A 163 3.82 5.48 -18.88
N HIS A 164 3.74 4.42 -19.69
CA HIS A 164 3.69 3.03 -19.23
C HIS A 164 4.58 2.20 -20.16
N ILE A 165 5.69 1.67 -19.61
CA ILE A 165 6.68 0.89 -20.38
C ILE A 165 7.18 -0.28 -19.52
N GLY A 166 7.05 -1.49 -20.00
CA GLY A 166 7.62 -2.70 -19.40
C GLY A 166 6.61 -3.65 -18.78
N GLY A 167 5.34 -3.23 -18.64
CA GLY A 167 4.26 -4.04 -18.04
C GLY A 167 3.57 -5.00 -19.00
N GLU A 168 3.56 -4.68 -20.30
CA GLU A 168 2.86 -5.47 -21.31
C GLU A 168 3.79 -6.47 -22.02
N GLU A 169 3.21 -7.52 -22.59
CA GLU A 169 3.97 -8.51 -23.36
C GLU A 169 4.59 -7.87 -24.61
N GLY A 170 5.91 -7.95 -24.71
CA GLY A 170 6.68 -7.35 -25.82
C GLY A 170 7.21 -5.94 -25.52
N ASP A 171 6.84 -5.33 -24.41
CA ASP A 171 7.44 -4.08 -23.97
C ASP A 171 8.93 -4.27 -23.58
N PRO A 172 9.76 -3.26 -23.79
CA PRO A 172 11.12 -3.26 -23.26
C PRO A 172 11.08 -3.18 -21.73
N GLN A 173 11.82 -4.04 -21.05
CA GLN A 173 12.08 -3.95 -19.62
C GLN A 173 13.47 -3.38 -19.36
N PHE A 174 13.67 -2.88 -18.15
CA PHE A 174 14.89 -2.21 -17.74
C PHE A 174 15.61 -3.00 -16.63
N ILE A 175 16.85 -2.63 -16.33
CA ILE A 175 17.65 -3.27 -15.29
C ILE A 175 18.66 -2.28 -14.70
N ILE A 176 19.00 -2.49 -13.43
CA ILE A 176 20.17 -1.89 -12.80
C ILE A 176 21.23 -2.99 -12.67
N ASN A 177 22.39 -2.79 -13.26
CA ASN A 177 23.46 -3.75 -13.21
C ASN A 177 24.17 -3.75 -11.85
N ASP A 178 24.65 -4.91 -11.41
CA ASP A 178 25.56 -5.04 -10.28
C ASP A 178 26.93 -5.52 -10.74
N LEU A 179 27.93 -5.36 -9.88
CA LEU A 179 29.29 -5.78 -10.14
C LEU A 179 29.39 -7.32 -10.09
N LEU A 180 30.08 -7.88 -11.07
CA LEU A 180 30.34 -9.32 -11.11
C LEU A 180 31.22 -9.78 -9.92
N PRO A 181 31.08 -11.03 -9.43
CA PRO A 181 31.81 -11.52 -8.25
C PRO A 181 33.32 -11.40 -8.35
N HIS A 182 33.89 -11.58 -9.57
CA HIS A 182 35.35 -11.54 -9.80
C HIS A 182 35.97 -10.15 -9.59
N LEU A 183 35.17 -9.08 -9.69
CA LEU A 183 35.59 -7.70 -9.43
C LEU A 183 35.02 -7.16 -8.14
N GLY A 184 34.07 -7.87 -7.47
CA GLY A 184 33.32 -7.44 -6.31
C GLY A 184 34.03 -7.56 -4.95
N ARG A 185 35.34 -7.86 -4.90
CA ARG A 185 36.05 -8.16 -3.65
C ARG A 185 36.01 -6.98 -2.66
N GLU A 186 36.17 -5.76 -3.11
CA GLU A 186 36.16 -4.57 -2.24
C GLU A 186 34.71 -4.16 -1.90
N GLN A 187 33.76 -4.35 -2.81
CA GLN A 187 32.33 -4.16 -2.55
C GLN A 187 31.85 -5.10 -1.43
N GLY A 188 32.26 -6.37 -1.47
CA GLY A 188 31.87 -7.39 -0.48
C GLY A 188 32.43 -7.17 0.94
N LYS A 189 33.34 -6.23 1.14
CA LYS A 189 33.85 -5.84 2.47
C LYS A 189 33.09 -4.70 3.10
N LYS A 190 32.24 -4.01 2.34
CA LYS A 190 31.47 -2.87 2.83
C LYS A 190 30.26 -3.33 3.66
N PRO A 191 29.82 -2.51 4.65
CA PRO A 191 28.53 -2.72 5.26
C PRO A 191 27.42 -2.83 4.22
N LEU A 192 26.40 -3.66 4.47
CA LEU A 192 25.35 -3.97 3.50
C LEU A 192 24.64 -2.73 2.93
N ASN A 193 24.43 -1.72 3.75
CA ASN A 193 23.80 -0.44 3.36
C ASN A 193 24.70 0.45 2.50
N GLU A 194 26.02 0.17 2.44
CA GLU A 194 27.00 0.91 1.68
C GLU A 194 27.50 0.15 0.43
N ALA A 195 27.24 -1.18 0.37
CA ALA A 195 27.70 -2.03 -0.71
C ALA A 195 27.16 -1.60 -2.09
N ILE A 196 25.91 -1.13 -2.11
CA ILE A 196 25.30 -0.50 -3.28
C ILE A 196 25.03 0.97 -2.94
N PRO A 197 25.82 1.94 -3.46
CA PRO A 197 25.55 3.36 -3.29
C PRO A 197 24.25 3.78 -3.98
N SER A 198 23.49 4.69 -3.39
CA SER A 198 22.23 5.20 -4.00
C SER A 198 22.48 5.83 -5.37
N GLU A 199 23.58 6.57 -5.54
CA GLU A 199 23.97 7.17 -6.83
C GLU A 199 24.38 6.15 -7.91
N SER A 200 24.51 4.87 -7.55
CA SER A 200 24.76 3.77 -8.50
C SER A 200 23.50 3.05 -8.95
N LEU A 201 22.33 3.42 -8.41
CA LEU A 201 21.04 2.88 -8.84
C LEU A 201 20.59 3.56 -10.16
N ASN A 202 21.39 3.39 -11.21
CA ASN A 202 21.13 3.95 -12.52
C ASN A 202 20.56 2.88 -13.45
N VAL A 203 19.45 3.18 -14.08
CA VAL A 203 18.70 2.25 -14.92
C VAL A 203 19.25 2.24 -16.31
N LEU A 204 19.67 1.08 -16.82
CA LEU A 204 20.11 0.90 -18.20
C LEU A 204 18.93 0.93 -19.15
N LEU A 205 18.97 1.85 -20.13
CA LEU A 205 17.90 2.06 -21.10
C LEU A 205 18.20 1.49 -22.50
N GLY A 206 19.46 1.47 -22.90
CA GLY A 206 19.82 1.00 -24.23
C GLY A 206 21.28 1.18 -24.58
N GLY A 207 21.70 0.53 -25.69
CA GLY A 207 23.07 0.56 -26.20
C GLY A 207 23.09 0.52 -27.74
N ARG A 208 22.04 0.99 -28.43
CA ARG A 208 22.01 1.12 -29.90
C ARG A 208 22.10 2.60 -30.29
N PRO A 209 23.14 2.99 -31.05
CA PRO A 209 23.27 4.38 -31.51
C PRO A 209 22.30 4.69 -32.65
N ILE A 210 21.95 5.96 -32.81
CA ILE A 210 21.42 6.45 -34.07
C ILE A 210 22.48 6.42 -35.18
N ALA A 211 22.05 6.52 -36.43
CA ALA A 211 22.94 6.42 -37.59
C ALA A 211 23.83 7.66 -37.83
N ASP A 212 23.55 8.77 -37.14
CA ASP A 212 24.31 10.02 -37.28
C ASP A 212 25.62 9.94 -36.48
N GLU A 213 26.77 9.77 -37.19
CA GLU A 213 28.08 9.65 -36.58
C GLU A 213 28.66 10.98 -36.07
N ASP A 214 28.14 12.12 -36.51
CA ASP A 214 28.57 13.45 -36.07
C ASP A 214 27.95 13.88 -34.74
N CYS A 215 26.94 13.14 -34.25
CA CYS A 215 26.30 13.39 -32.96
C CYS A 215 27.11 12.84 -31.80
N SER A 216 27.36 13.66 -30.76
CA SER A 216 28.12 13.26 -29.57
C SER A 216 27.36 12.33 -28.62
N ASP A 217 26.02 12.40 -28.59
CA ASP A 217 25.14 11.69 -27.65
C ASP A 217 24.22 10.70 -28.39
N ARG A 218 24.79 9.87 -29.25
CA ARG A 218 24.05 9.00 -30.19
C ARG A 218 23.14 7.96 -29.53
N PHE A 219 23.55 7.44 -28.39
CA PHE A 219 22.81 6.41 -27.67
C PHE A 219 21.68 7.02 -26.85
N LYS A 220 21.96 8.15 -26.19
CA LYS A 220 20.94 8.96 -25.51
C LYS A 220 19.89 9.46 -26.48
N LEU A 221 20.31 9.95 -27.65
CA LEU A 221 19.39 10.44 -28.66
C LEU A 221 18.51 9.32 -29.24
N GLY A 222 19.01 8.07 -29.32
CA GLY A 222 18.20 6.92 -29.71
C GLY A 222 17.07 6.62 -28.73
N VAL A 223 17.32 6.76 -27.42
CA VAL A 223 16.28 6.66 -26.39
C VAL A 223 15.28 7.81 -26.47
N LEU A 224 15.77 9.04 -26.63
CA LEU A 224 14.92 10.22 -26.79
C LEU A 224 14.05 10.14 -28.05
N GLN A 225 14.57 9.60 -29.15
CA GLN A 225 13.79 9.39 -30.36
C GLN A 225 12.59 8.44 -30.08
N TYR A 226 12.83 7.32 -29.39
CA TYR A 226 11.75 6.39 -29.01
C TYR A 226 10.69 7.07 -28.14
N LEU A 227 11.11 7.82 -27.12
CA LEU A 227 10.20 8.53 -26.21
C LEU A 227 9.43 9.64 -26.93
N ASN A 228 10.08 10.34 -27.85
CA ASN A 228 9.44 11.39 -28.64
C ASN A 228 8.42 10.82 -29.64
N GLU A 229 8.78 9.74 -30.36
CA GLU A 229 7.86 9.09 -31.31
C GLU A 229 6.61 8.52 -30.63
N LYS A 230 6.77 7.95 -29.41
CA LYS A 230 5.66 7.30 -28.68
C LYS A 230 4.85 8.29 -27.84
N TYR A 231 5.48 9.28 -27.23
CA TYR A 231 4.88 10.14 -26.20
C TYR A 231 5.04 11.65 -26.46
N GLY A 232 5.78 12.05 -27.47
CA GLY A 232 6.09 13.47 -27.73
C GLY A 232 7.12 14.07 -26.78
N ILE A 233 7.75 13.29 -25.91
CA ILE A 233 8.67 13.75 -24.87
C ILE A 233 9.99 14.22 -25.48
N THR A 234 10.48 15.36 -25.01
CA THR A 234 11.82 15.88 -25.23
C THR A 234 12.67 15.76 -23.94
N GLU A 235 13.98 16.01 -24.02
CA GLU A 235 14.83 15.94 -22.82
C GLU A 235 14.43 16.97 -21.76
N GLU A 236 13.94 18.14 -22.15
CA GLU A 236 13.49 19.20 -21.22
C GLU A 236 12.25 18.78 -20.42
N ASP A 237 11.36 17.96 -21.00
CA ASP A 237 10.11 17.55 -20.36
C ASP A 237 10.32 16.66 -19.12
N PHE A 238 11.50 16.05 -18.95
CA PHE A 238 11.84 15.36 -17.71
C PHE A 238 11.85 16.27 -16.47
N ILE A 239 12.01 17.59 -16.65
CA ILE A 239 11.97 18.56 -15.53
C ILE A 239 10.59 18.61 -14.88
N SER A 240 9.54 18.38 -15.67
CA SER A 240 8.13 18.32 -15.23
C SER A 240 7.56 16.91 -15.29
N ALA A 241 8.37 15.90 -15.02
CA ALA A 241 7.96 14.51 -14.97
C ALA A 241 7.87 14.00 -13.52
N GLU A 242 6.89 13.15 -13.28
CA GLU A 242 6.83 12.22 -12.14
C GLU A 242 6.88 10.81 -12.72
N LEU A 243 8.07 10.24 -12.84
CA LEU A 243 8.32 8.92 -13.39
C LEU A 243 8.91 8.01 -12.32
N GLU A 244 8.37 6.81 -12.22
CA GLU A 244 8.65 5.82 -11.21
C GLU A 244 9.16 4.55 -11.87
N VAL A 245 10.28 4.03 -11.39
CA VAL A 245 10.85 2.75 -11.78
C VAL A 245 10.49 1.74 -10.71
N VAL A 246 9.73 0.72 -11.09
CA VAL A 246 9.18 -0.30 -10.20
C VAL A 246 9.52 -1.71 -10.70
N PRO A 247 9.46 -2.75 -9.86
CA PRO A 247 9.69 -4.12 -10.28
C PRO A 247 8.69 -4.58 -11.34
N ALA A 248 9.19 -5.10 -12.44
CA ALA A 248 8.39 -5.69 -13.50
C ALA A 248 7.91 -7.07 -13.09
N GLY A 249 6.72 -7.41 -13.54
CA GLY A 249 6.12 -8.72 -13.34
C GLY A 249 4.76 -8.66 -12.64
N LYS A 250 4.00 -9.74 -12.80
CA LYS A 250 2.64 -9.87 -12.26
C LYS A 250 2.66 -10.56 -10.90
N ALA A 251 1.65 -10.25 -10.08
CA ALA A 251 1.37 -10.97 -8.84
C ALA A 251 1.13 -12.45 -9.12
N ARG A 252 1.67 -13.34 -8.26
CA ARG A 252 1.63 -14.79 -8.46
C ARG A 252 1.38 -15.53 -7.17
N ASP A 253 0.65 -16.63 -7.27
CA ASP A 253 0.61 -17.63 -6.21
C ASP A 253 1.97 -18.30 -6.06
N ILE A 254 2.41 -18.49 -4.82
CA ILE A 254 3.65 -19.19 -4.49
C ILE A 254 3.42 -20.29 -3.43
N GLY A 255 4.40 -21.19 -3.33
CA GLY A 255 4.30 -22.42 -2.54
C GLY A 255 3.69 -23.56 -3.35
N PHE A 256 3.95 -24.80 -2.93
CA PHE A 256 3.38 -25.98 -3.59
C PHE A 256 1.85 -26.04 -3.51
N ASP A 257 1.30 -25.50 -2.45
CA ASP A 257 -0.12 -25.42 -2.12
C ASP A 257 -0.78 -24.13 -2.59
N ARG A 258 0.01 -23.17 -3.13
CA ARG A 258 -0.45 -21.85 -3.59
C ARG A 258 -1.15 -21.03 -2.50
N SER A 259 -0.78 -21.22 -1.23
CA SER A 259 -1.39 -20.52 -0.09
C SER A 259 -0.90 -19.09 0.11
N PHE A 260 0.13 -18.68 -0.64
CA PHE A 260 0.69 -17.33 -0.59
C PHE A 260 0.59 -16.61 -1.94
N ILE A 261 0.61 -15.28 -1.89
CA ILE A 261 0.75 -14.40 -3.05
C ILE A 261 2.07 -13.65 -2.89
N ALA A 262 2.86 -13.60 -3.97
CA ALA A 262 4.04 -12.76 -4.03
C ALA A 262 3.88 -11.70 -5.12
N SER A 263 4.22 -10.46 -4.79
CA SER A 263 4.15 -9.28 -5.67
C SER A 263 4.99 -8.14 -5.12
N TYR A 264 5.20 -7.13 -5.94
CA TYR A 264 5.60 -5.81 -5.52
C TYR A 264 4.41 -5.05 -4.94
N GLY A 265 4.63 -4.33 -3.83
CA GLY A 265 3.70 -3.35 -3.28
C GLY A 265 2.53 -3.96 -2.51
N HIS A 266 2.71 -5.11 -1.85
CA HIS A 266 1.75 -5.56 -0.84
C HIS A 266 1.61 -4.52 0.27
N ASP A 267 2.71 -3.87 0.64
CA ASP A 267 2.75 -2.72 1.50
C ASP A 267 2.40 -1.43 0.71
N ASP A 268 1.22 -0.79 0.91
CA ASP A 268 0.09 -1.26 1.73
C ASP A 268 -1.15 -1.55 0.86
N ARG A 269 -0.95 -1.88 -0.42
CA ARG A 269 -2.05 -2.15 -1.36
C ARG A 269 -2.89 -3.36 -0.96
N VAL A 270 -2.36 -4.25 -0.12
CA VAL A 270 -3.13 -5.39 0.39
C VAL A 270 -4.24 -4.93 1.34
N CYS A 271 -3.95 -3.96 2.19
CA CYS A 271 -4.95 -3.38 3.09
C CYS A 271 -5.86 -2.41 2.32
N ALA A 272 -5.32 -1.59 1.42
CA ALA A 272 -6.13 -0.73 0.55
C ALA A 272 -7.16 -1.52 -0.26
N TYR A 273 -6.79 -2.67 -0.83
CA TYR A 273 -7.75 -3.52 -1.54
C TYR A 273 -8.77 -4.17 -0.59
N ALA A 274 -8.34 -4.57 0.61
CA ALA A 274 -9.27 -5.11 1.61
C ALA A 274 -10.33 -4.08 2.03
N GLU A 275 -9.95 -2.81 2.18
CA GLU A 275 -10.87 -1.70 2.42
C GLU A 275 -11.78 -1.45 1.22
N LEU A 276 -11.22 -1.40 0.00
CA LEU A 276 -11.98 -1.17 -1.23
C LEU A 276 -13.07 -2.24 -1.41
N ALA A 277 -12.71 -3.51 -1.28
CA ALA A 277 -13.65 -4.61 -1.35
C ALA A 277 -14.68 -4.56 -0.21
N GLY A 278 -14.22 -4.22 1.00
CA GLY A 278 -15.07 -4.09 2.19
C GLY A 278 -16.14 -3.01 2.03
N ILE A 279 -15.78 -1.81 1.54
CA ILE A 279 -16.75 -0.72 1.35
C ILE A 279 -17.68 -0.98 0.16
N PHE A 280 -17.23 -1.71 -0.87
CA PHE A 280 -18.08 -2.10 -1.99
C PHE A 280 -19.20 -3.07 -1.54
N ASP A 281 -18.87 -3.95 -0.59
CA ASP A 281 -19.77 -4.97 -0.08
C ASP A 281 -20.51 -4.56 1.21
N ALA A 282 -20.25 -3.35 1.72
CA ALA A 282 -20.98 -2.82 2.87
C ALA A 282 -22.44 -2.53 2.52
N VAL A 283 -23.38 -3.16 3.27
CA VAL A 283 -24.81 -3.05 3.01
C VAL A 283 -25.45 -2.17 4.06
N ALA A 284 -26.05 -1.07 3.61
CA ALA A 284 -26.88 -0.16 4.42
C ALA A 284 -26.24 0.18 5.79
N PRO A 285 -25.05 0.75 5.84
CA PRO A 285 -24.38 1.06 7.09
C PRO A 285 -25.22 2.07 7.89
N LYS A 286 -25.18 1.96 9.23
CA LYS A 286 -25.83 2.95 10.09
C LYS A 286 -25.05 4.25 10.07
N LYS A 287 -23.79 4.21 10.45
CA LYS A 287 -22.85 5.32 10.31
C LYS A 287 -22.31 5.35 8.87
N THR A 288 -21.98 6.52 8.39
CA THR A 288 -21.31 6.65 7.09
C THR A 288 -20.00 5.85 7.10
N ALA A 289 -19.82 4.96 6.12
CA ALA A 289 -18.59 4.24 5.91
C ALA A 289 -17.66 5.07 4.99
N VAL A 290 -16.39 5.18 5.35
CA VAL A 290 -15.39 5.98 4.61
C VAL A 290 -14.12 5.18 4.43
N CYS A 291 -13.56 5.14 3.20
CA CYS A 291 -12.20 4.68 2.93
C CYS A 291 -11.29 5.85 2.58
N ILE A 292 -10.03 5.80 3.00
CA ILE A 292 -8.99 6.76 2.64
C ILE A 292 -7.79 5.98 2.10
N PHE A 293 -7.42 6.21 0.85
CA PHE A 293 -6.17 5.70 0.28
C PHE A 293 -5.23 6.88 0.08
N ALA A 294 -4.25 6.98 0.98
CA ALA A 294 -3.28 8.07 1.01
C ALA A 294 -2.08 7.79 0.09
N ASP A 295 -1.35 8.84 -0.23
CA ASP A 295 -0.04 8.83 -0.86
C ASP A 295 1.01 9.27 0.17
N LYS A 296 2.28 8.99 -0.10
CA LYS A 296 3.44 9.49 0.66
C LYS A 296 3.59 8.96 2.09
N GLU A 297 2.92 7.86 2.45
CA GLU A 297 3.13 7.25 3.77
C GLU A 297 4.60 6.88 3.96
N GLU A 298 5.20 6.25 2.97
CA GLU A 298 6.57 5.74 2.94
C GLU A 298 7.67 6.81 3.09
N ILE A 299 7.31 8.08 2.95
CA ILE A 299 8.21 9.23 3.13
C ILE A 299 7.70 10.21 4.18
N GLY A 300 6.79 9.79 5.09
CA GLY A 300 6.34 10.54 6.25
C GLY A 300 5.03 11.30 6.09
N SER A 301 4.22 11.00 5.08
CA SER A 301 2.87 11.56 4.87
C SER A 301 2.82 13.07 4.60
N GLU A 302 3.94 13.69 4.27
CA GLU A 302 4.02 15.12 3.95
C GLU A 302 3.45 15.43 2.55
N GLY A 303 3.08 16.71 2.32
CA GLY A 303 2.56 17.18 1.03
C GLY A 303 1.05 17.05 0.87
N VAL A 304 0.54 17.48 -0.30
CA VAL A 304 -0.91 17.71 -0.52
C VAL A 304 -1.73 16.43 -0.74
N SER A 305 -1.09 15.31 -0.97
CA SER A 305 -1.72 13.99 -1.14
C SER A 305 -1.49 13.05 0.06
N GLY A 306 -0.58 13.39 0.98
CA GLY A 306 -0.32 12.64 2.20
C GLY A 306 -1.35 12.92 3.31
N MET A 307 -1.32 12.11 4.37
CA MET A 307 -2.27 12.19 5.51
C MET A 307 -2.12 13.45 6.36
N LEU A 308 -1.01 14.20 6.22
CA LEU A 308 -0.83 15.51 6.86
C LEU A 308 -1.51 16.65 6.10
N SER A 309 -2.01 16.40 4.89
CA SER A 309 -2.80 17.38 4.15
C SER A 309 -4.20 17.55 4.78
N GLN A 310 -4.85 18.66 4.46
CA GLN A 310 -6.23 18.92 4.90
C GLN A 310 -7.29 18.32 3.94
N ALA A 311 -6.90 17.42 3.03
CA ALA A 311 -7.82 16.88 2.05
C ALA A 311 -8.95 16.06 2.69
N PHE A 312 -8.63 15.28 3.74
CA PHE A 312 -9.62 14.52 4.48
C PHE A 312 -10.57 15.41 5.26
N GLU A 313 -10.06 16.43 5.98
CA GLU A 313 -10.87 17.40 6.70
C GLU A 313 -11.78 18.20 5.75
N TRP A 314 -11.29 18.51 4.55
CA TRP A 314 -12.09 19.19 3.55
C TRP A 314 -13.26 18.31 3.09
N PHE A 315 -12.98 17.03 2.74
CA PHE A 315 -13.99 16.09 2.27
C PHE A 315 -15.07 15.83 3.35
N MET A 316 -14.64 15.46 4.55
CA MET A 316 -15.57 15.21 5.67
C MET A 316 -16.29 16.48 6.12
N GLY A 317 -15.56 17.62 6.18
CA GLY A 317 -16.13 18.91 6.60
C GLY A 317 -17.18 19.43 5.65
N ASP A 318 -17.04 19.20 4.34
CA ASP A 318 -18.08 19.57 3.39
C ASP A 318 -19.34 18.72 3.57
N MET A 319 -19.21 17.40 3.71
CA MET A 319 -20.34 16.50 4.01
C MET A 319 -21.03 16.86 5.33
N CYS A 320 -20.25 17.14 6.39
CA CYS A 320 -20.78 17.59 7.69
C CYS A 320 -21.59 18.89 7.54
N ARG A 321 -21.04 19.89 6.85
CA ARG A 321 -21.71 21.18 6.61
C ARG A 321 -23.03 21.01 5.87
N MET A 322 -23.12 20.08 4.91
CA MET A 322 -24.34 19.80 4.18
C MET A 322 -25.44 19.16 5.04
N GLN A 323 -25.05 18.54 6.16
CA GLN A 323 -25.94 17.96 7.14
C GLN A 323 -26.18 18.88 8.37
N GLY A 324 -25.51 20.04 8.44
CA GLY A 324 -25.58 20.94 9.59
C GLY A 324 -24.82 20.42 10.82
N VAL A 325 -23.81 19.61 10.65
CA VAL A 325 -22.98 18.99 11.69
C VAL A 325 -21.61 19.67 11.75
N GLU A 326 -21.10 19.89 12.96
CA GLU A 326 -19.73 20.35 13.14
C GLU A 326 -18.75 19.21 12.90
N LEU A 327 -17.68 19.45 12.13
CA LEU A 327 -16.67 18.44 11.83
C LEU A 327 -16.02 17.85 13.10
N ALA A 328 -15.78 18.68 14.11
CA ALA A 328 -15.19 18.25 15.37
C ALA A 328 -16.09 17.24 16.13
N ASP A 329 -17.41 17.42 16.08
CA ASP A 329 -18.37 16.49 16.68
C ASP A 329 -18.40 15.17 15.88
N CYS A 330 -18.36 15.23 14.54
CA CYS A 330 -18.24 14.05 13.71
C CYS A 330 -17.00 13.24 14.07
N PHE A 331 -15.84 13.87 14.12
CA PHE A 331 -14.58 13.19 14.42
C PHE A 331 -14.56 12.57 15.82
N ALA A 332 -15.08 13.27 16.84
CA ALA A 332 -15.15 12.78 18.21
C ALA A 332 -16.01 11.50 18.38
N HIS A 333 -16.96 11.28 17.48
CA HIS A 333 -17.84 10.10 17.47
C HIS A 333 -17.46 9.06 16.40
N SER A 334 -16.38 9.31 15.65
CA SER A 334 -15.89 8.41 14.60
C SER A 334 -14.97 7.34 15.16
N PHE A 335 -14.87 6.24 14.42
CA PHE A 335 -13.90 5.19 14.64
C PHE A 335 -13.11 4.95 13.35
N CYS A 336 -11.78 4.77 13.48
CA CYS A 336 -10.90 4.43 12.37
C CYS A 336 -10.19 3.10 12.64
N LEU A 337 -10.27 2.17 11.70
CA LEU A 337 -9.32 1.09 11.58
C LEU A 337 -8.27 1.55 10.58
N SER A 338 -7.08 1.87 11.08
CA SER A 338 -5.92 2.18 10.25
C SER A 338 -5.37 0.86 9.73
N ALA A 339 -5.58 0.60 8.46
CA ALA A 339 -5.08 -0.62 7.88
C ALA A 339 -3.70 -0.35 7.28
N ASP A 340 -2.71 -1.02 7.85
CA ASP A 340 -1.33 -0.98 7.41
C ASP A 340 -0.70 -2.34 7.72
N VAL A 341 0.16 -2.83 6.85
CA VAL A 341 0.78 -4.14 7.01
C VAL A 341 1.62 -4.22 8.28
N THR A 342 1.85 -5.43 8.76
CA THR A 342 2.78 -5.68 9.85
C THR A 342 3.74 -6.81 9.49
N ALA A 343 4.89 -6.90 10.17
CA ALA A 343 5.87 -7.93 9.88
C ALA A 343 5.36 -9.31 10.32
N ALA A 344 5.27 -10.26 9.39
CA ALA A 344 5.07 -11.66 9.69
C ALA A 344 6.34 -12.26 10.33
N TYR A 345 6.16 -13.11 11.34
CA TYR A 345 7.28 -13.84 11.94
C TYR A 345 7.96 -14.73 10.91
N ASP A 346 9.23 -14.44 10.62
CA ASP A 346 10.08 -15.27 9.76
C ASP A 346 11.08 -16.06 10.62
N PRO A 347 11.00 -17.41 10.62
CA PRO A 347 11.91 -18.24 11.40
C PRO A 347 13.37 -18.15 10.97
N ASN A 348 13.66 -17.66 9.76
CA ASN A 348 15.04 -17.41 9.30
C ASN A 348 15.70 -16.22 10.02
N PHE A 349 14.90 -15.35 10.63
CA PHE A 349 15.33 -14.13 11.32
C PHE A 349 14.74 -14.04 12.73
N ALA A 350 14.56 -15.17 13.42
CA ALA A 350 13.89 -15.28 14.70
C ALA A 350 14.47 -14.37 15.81
N ASP A 351 15.71 -13.97 15.69
CA ASP A 351 16.44 -13.14 16.66
C ASP A 351 15.99 -11.67 16.71
N VAL A 352 15.30 -11.18 15.67
CA VAL A 352 14.74 -9.80 15.65
C VAL A 352 13.28 -9.72 16.10
N TYR A 353 12.63 -10.86 16.40
CA TYR A 353 11.21 -10.93 16.79
C TYR A 353 11.02 -11.30 18.26
N ASP A 354 9.99 -10.75 18.91
CA ASP A 354 9.35 -11.35 20.07
C ASP A 354 8.29 -12.34 19.58
N LYS A 355 8.65 -13.62 19.52
CA LYS A 355 7.78 -14.67 18.98
C LYS A 355 6.39 -14.71 19.63
N ARG A 356 6.25 -14.30 20.89
CA ARG A 356 4.97 -14.33 21.61
C ARG A 356 4.03 -13.21 21.17
N ASN A 357 4.59 -12.08 20.73
CA ASN A 357 3.88 -10.89 20.32
C ASN A 357 4.07 -10.58 18.83
N SER A 358 4.38 -11.57 18.01
CA SER A 358 4.53 -11.45 16.56
C SER A 358 3.31 -12.00 15.83
N SER A 359 3.04 -11.47 14.65
CA SER A 359 2.06 -12.03 13.71
C SER A 359 2.60 -13.28 13.03
N PHE A 360 1.73 -14.23 12.77
CA PHE A 360 2.03 -15.44 12.00
C PHE A 360 1.16 -15.47 10.76
N CYS A 361 1.71 -15.95 9.64
CA CYS A 361 0.94 -16.20 8.43
C CYS A 361 -0.16 -17.25 8.69
N ASN A 362 -1.33 -17.06 8.08
CA ASN A 362 -2.50 -17.92 8.20
C ASN A 362 -3.19 -17.90 9.59
N TYR A 363 -3.03 -16.83 10.35
CA TYR A 363 -3.75 -16.63 11.62
C TYR A 363 -4.78 -15.51 11.56
N GLY A 364 -4.97 -14.89 10.39
CA GLY A 364 -5.93 -13.82 10.13
C GLY A 364 -5.33 -12.42 10.32
N VAL A 365 -6.21 -11.42 10.33
CA VAL A 365 -5.82 -10.03 10.45
C VAL A 365 -5.05 -9.76 11.73
N SER A 366 -3.97 -8.99 11.64
CA SER A 366 -3.13 -8.63 12.76
C SER A 366 -3.58 -7.30 13.36
N LEU A 367 -4.02 -7.31 14.61
CA LEU A 367 -4.32 -6.10 15.36
C LEU A 367 -3.06 -5.62 16.07
N CYS A 368 -2.67 -4.37 15.85
CA CYS A 368 -1.52 -3.74 16.48
C CYS A 368 -2.00 -2.63 17.42
N LYS A 369 -1.98 -2.89 18.73
CA LYS A 369 -2.43 -1.92 19.72
C LYS A 369 -1.62 -0.61 19.66
N TYR A 370 -0.36 -0.74 19.31
CA TYR A 370 0.58 0.37 19.09
C TYR A 370 1.64 -0.05 18.08
N THR A 371 2.10 0.93 17.33
CA THR A 371 3.28 0.89 16.48
C THR A 371 4.33 1.86 17.05
N GLY A 372 5.24 2.36 16.26
CA GLY A 372 6.29 3.26 16.75
C GLY A 372 7.56 2.51 17.12
N SER A 373 8.57 3.22 17.61
CA SER A 373 9.89 2.67 17.90
C SER A 373 10.29 2.86 19.36
N GLY A 374 11.12 1.98 19.89
CA GLY A 374 11.63 2.04 21.26
C GLY A 374 10.48 2.12 22.28
N GLY A 375 10.37 3.24 23.00
CA GLY A 375 9.32 3.49 24.00
C GLY A 375 7.97 3.94 23.39
N LYS A 376 7.51 3.37 22.28
CA LYS A 376 6.26 3.72 21.57
C LYS A 376 6.27 5.14 20.98
N GLY A 377 7.44 5.69 20.66
CA GLY A 377 7.54 7.01 20.06
C GLY A 377 6.80 7.07 18.71
N GLY A 378 5.89 8.05 18.54
CA GLY A 378 5.10 8.22 17.33
C GLY A 378 3.89 7.30 17.19
N ALA A 379 3.57 6.45 18.18
CA ALA A 379 2.39 5.58 18.18
C ALA A 379 1.14 6.30 18.70
N SER A 380 -0.04 5.87 18.24
CA SER A 380 -1.34 6.29 18.78
C SER A 380 -1.74 5.55 20.07
N ASP A 381 -1.19 4.36 20.33
CA ASP A 381 -1.43 3.48 21.50
C ASP A 381 -2.92 3.36 21.86
N ALA A 382 -3.66 2.59 21.08
CA ALA A 382 -5.10 2.42 21.23
C ALA A 382 -5.51 2.02 22.66
N SER A 383 -6.63 2.57 23.14
CA SER A 383 -7.15 2.25 24.46
C SER A 383 -7.65 0.81 24.58
N ALA A 384 -7.74 0.29 25.79
CA ALA A 384 -8.25 -1.07 26.04
C ALA A 384 -9.70 -1.22 25.59
N GLU A 385 -10.50 -0.17 25.70
CA GLU A 385 -11.90 -0.11 25.30
C GLU A 385 -12.04 -0.25 23.78
N VAL A 386 -11.23 0.47 23.01
CA VAL A 386 -11.19 0.40 21.54
C VAL A 386 -10.76 -0.99 21.09
N VAL A 387 -9.67 -1.54 21.64
CA VAL A 387 -9.22 -2.91 21.33
C VAL A 387 -10.30 -3.93 21.69
N GLY A 388 -10.95 -3.77 22.84
CA GLY A 388 -12.03 -4.65 23.32
C GLY A 388 -13.25 -4.63 22.38
N LYS A 389 -13.65 -3.44 21.88
CA LYS A 389 -14.71 -3.25 20.90
C LYS A 389 -14.40 -4.00 19.60
N VAL A 390 -13.22 -3.77 19.01
CA VAL A 390 -12.81 -4.42 17.76
C VAL A 390 -12.71 -5.93 17.93
N ARG A 391 -12.07 -6.41 18.99
CA ARG A 391 -11.99 -7.84 19.32
C ARG A 391 -13.39 -8.49 19.38
N LYS A 392 -14.37 -7.81 20.00
CA LYS A 392 -15.74 -8.33 20.08
C LYS A 392 -16.38 -8.40 18.71
N LEU A 393 -16.25 -7.34 17.89
CA LEU A 393 -16.79 -7.31 16.52
C LEU A 393 -16.21 -8.45 15.67
N MET A 394 -14.89 -8.66 15.72
CA MET A 394 -14.23 -9.74 14.97
C MET A 394 -14.76 -11.12 15.37
N ASN A 395 -14.86 -11.38 16.69
CA ASN A 395 -15.36 -12.67 17.21
C ASN A 395 -16.83 -12.90 16.81
N ASP A 396 -17.69 -11.91 16.91
CA ASP A 396 -19.12 -12.02 16.61
C ASP A 396 -19.37 -12.26 15.11
N ASN A 397 -18.45 -11.83 14.24
CA ASN A 397 -18.55 -11.95 12.79
C ASN A 397 -17.65 -13.04 12.17
N GLY A 398 -17.04 -13.89 13.00
CA GLY A 398 -16.22 -15.01 12.53
C GLY A 398 -14.95 -14.58 11.78
N VAL A 399 -14.45 -13.38 12.04
CA VAL A 399 -13.17 -12.90 11.52
C VAL A 399 -12.03 -13.50 12.35
N PHE A 400 -11.05 -14.12 11.69
CA PHE A 400 -9.85 -14.60 12.36
C PHE A 400 -8.88 -13.45 12.54
N TRP A 401 -8.36 -13.31 13.75
CA TRP A 401 -7.47 -12.22 14.12
C TRP A 401 -6.40 -12.66 15.11
N GLN A 402 -5.33 -11.91 15.18
CA GLN A 402 -4.22 -12.09 16.11
C GLN A 402 -3.74 -10.71 16.59
N MET A 403 -2.89 -10.69 17.65
CA MET A 403 -2.25 -9.46 18.14
C MET A 403 -0.76 -9.51 17.81
N ALA A 404 -0.19 -8.36 17.43
CA ALA A 404 1.23 -8.27 17.13
C ALA A 404 1.86 -6.94 17.51
N GLU A 405 3.18 -6.97 17.57
CA GLU A 405 4.09 -5.84 17.55
C GLU A 405 5.08 -6.01 16.39
N LEU A 406 5.60 -4.90 15.87
CA LEU A 406 6.59 -4.91 14.81
C LEU A 406 7.99 -5.22 15.36
N GLY A 407 8.30 -6.50 15.54
CA GLY A 407 9.60 -6.97 16.03
C GLY A 407 9.82 -6.77 17.53
N LYS A 408 11.07 -6.92 17.99
CA LYS A 408 11.46 -6.64 19.38
C LYS A 408 11.50 -5.13 19.63
N THR A 409 11.22 -4.71 20.87
CA THR A 409 11.14 -3.31 21.31
C THR A 409 12.34 -2.45 20.86
N ASP A 410 13.56 -2.96 20.97
CA ASP A 410 14.77 -2.22 20.59
C ASP A 410 15.21 -2.43 19.13
N ALA A 411 14.55 -3.30 18.38
CA ALA A 411 14.92 -3.67 17.01
C ALA A 411 13.87 -3.29 15.98
N GLY A 412 12.61 -3.19 16.37
CA GLY A 412 11.48 -2.92 15.51
C GLY A 412 10.85 -1.55 15.77
N GLY A 413 9.86 -1.24 14.97
CA GLY A 413 9.05 -0.04 15.09
C GLY A 413 8.93 0.73 13.77
N GLY A 414 7.79 1.35 13.57
CA GLY A 414 7.47 2.19 12.42
C GLY A 414 6.29 3.09 12.76
N GLY A 415 6.04 4.12 11.98
CA GLY A 415 4.81 4.90 12.04
C GLY A 415 3.78 4.28 11.09
N THR A 416 2.52 4.63 11.29
CA THR A 416 1.40 4.31 10.41
C THR A 416 0.50 5.53 10.28
N VAL A 417 -0.47 5.48 9.38
CA VAL A 417 -1.46 6.57 9.24
C VAL A 417 -2.33 6.76 10.49
N ALA A 418 -2.37 5.78 11.41
CA ALA A 418 -3.17 5.82 12.64
C ALA A 418 -2.91 7.07 13.49
N LYS A 419 -1.65 7.48 13.65
CA LYS A 419 -1.31 8.66 14.46
C LYS A 419 -1.99 9.94 13.94
N PHE A 420 -2.16 10.06 12.63
CA PHE A 420 -2.79 11.23 12.02
C PHE A 420 -4.30 11.23 12.25
N MET A 421 -4.93 10.05 12.26
CA MET A 421 -6.36 9.91 12.59
C MET A 421 -6.61 10.19 14.08
N ALA A 422 -5.76 9.64 14.96
CA ALA A 422 -5.84 9.91 16.40
C ALA A 422 -5.63 11.39 16.75
N GLN A 423 -4.75 12.11 16.04
CA GLN A 423 -4.56 13.56 16.20
C GLN A 423 -5.80 14.38 15.86
N ARG A 424 -6.71 13.84 15.07
CA ARG A 424 -8.02 14.43 14.73
C ARG A 424 -9.13 14.10 15.76
N ASN A 425 -8.75 13.53 16.90
CA ASN A 425 -9.68 13.11 17.97
C ASN A 425 -10.60 11.95 17.53
N ILE A 426 -10.10 11.06 16.67
CA ILE A 426 -10.81 9.86 16.21
C ILE A 426 -10.26 8.64 16.97
N ASP A 427 -11.15 7.82 17.55
CA ASP A 427 -10.73 6.53 18.12
C ASP A 427 -10.13 5.65 17.03
N THR A 428 -8.87 5.23 17.21
CA THR A 428 -8.12 4.57 16.16
C THR A 428 -7.42 3.31 16.67
N LEU A 429 -7.40 2.26 15.86
CA LEU A 429 -6.63 1.03 16.06
C LEU A 429 -5.97 0.64 14.74
N ASP A 430 -4.69 0.23 14.79
CA ASP A 430 -4.01 -0.39 13.64
C ASP A 430 -4.39 -1.85 13.47
N ALA A 431 -4.66 -2.25 12.23
CA ALA A 431 -4.94 -3.63 11.86
C ALA A 431 -4.62 -3.91 10.40
N GLY A 432 -3.79 -4.90 10.12
CA GLY A 432 -3.42 -5.18 8.73
C GLY A 432 -2.96 -6.61 8.48
N VAL A 433 -2.44 -6.81 7.27
CA VAL A 433 -1.99 -8.12 6.82
C VAL A 433 -0.55 -8.37 7.26
N PRO A 434 -0.22 -9.55 7.84
CA PRO A 434 1.16 -9.96 8.06
C PRO A 434 1.91 -10.16 6.74
N VAL A 435 3.03 -9.44 6.54
CA VAL A 435 3.86 -9.47 5.32
C VAL A 435 5.24 -10.03 5.62
N LEU A 436 5.72 -10.90 4.76
CA LEU A 436 7.12 -11.34 4.70
C LEU A 436 7.88 -10.51 3.67
N SER A 437 9.13 -10.16 3.99
CA SER A 437 9.99 -9.34 3.11
C SER A 437 9.41 -7.95 2.78
N MET A 438 8.74 -7.31 3.76
CA MET A 438 8.22 -5.94 3.64
C MET A 438 9.26 -4.99 3.01
N HIS A 439 8.84 -4.08 2.13
CA HIS A 439 9.66 -3.15 1.34
C HIS A 439 10.60 -3.81 0.30
N ALA A 440 10.55 -5.13 0.13
CA ALA A 440 11.31 -5.77 -0.94
C ALA A 440 10.62 -5.58 -2.31
N PRO A 441 11.38 -5.68 -3.41
CA PRO A 441 10.78 -5.69 -4.76
C PRO A 441 9.77 -6.82 -4.99
N TYR A 442 9.75 -7.83 -4.12
CA TYR A 442 8.84 -8.97 -4.20
C TYR A 442 8.50 -9.45 -2.79
N GLU A 443 7.42 -8.94 -2.25
CA GLU A 443 6.89 -9.23 -0.92
C GLU A 443 5.94 -10.43 -0.96
N THR A 444 5.61 -10.98 0.21
CA THR A 444 4.78 -12.19 0.30
C THR A 444 3.74 -12.08 1.41
N VAL A 445 2.49 -12.39 1.09
CA VAL A 445 1.35 -12.45 2.02
C VAL A 445 0.62 -13.78 1.92
N ALA A 446 -0.02 -14.20 3.00
CA ALA A 446 -0.87 -15.38 2.99
C ALA A 446 -2.30 -15.03 2.54
N LYS A 447 -2.88 -15.83 1.64
CA LYS A 447 -4.23 -15.63 1.09
C LYS A 447 -5.29 -15.54 2.18
N LEU A 448 -5.19 -16.38 3.20
CA LEU A 448 -6.11 -16.39 4.32
C LEU A 448 -6.12 -15.06 5.07
N ASP A 449 -4.95 -14.48 5.31
CA ASP A 449 -4.82 -13.24 6.07
C ASP A 449 -5.37 -12.05 5.26
N CYS A 450 -5.15 -12.03 3.94
CA CYS A 450 -5.76 -11.05 3.03
C CYS A 450 -7.29 -11.11 3.08
N TYR A 451 -7.88 -12.31 2.96
CA TYR A 451 -9.31 -12.51 3.00
C TYR A 451 -9.93 -12.16 4.35
N MET A 452 -9.25 -12.48 5.46
CA MET A 452 -9.73 -12.11 6.80
C MET A 452 -9.64 -10.60 7.04
N THR A 453 -8.66 -9.91 6.46
CA THR A 453 -8.60 -8.44 6.52
C THR A 453 -9.75 -7.80 5.75
N TYR A 454 -10.12 -8.32 4.59
CA TYR A 454 -11.34 -7.90 3.89
C TYR A 454 -12.60 -8.11 4.76
N LYS A 455 -12.78 -9.28 5.36
CA LYS A 455 -13.92 -9.53 6.26
C LYS A 455 -13.92 -8.60 7.48
N CYS A 456 -12.73 -8.27 7.99
CA CYS A 456 -12.54 -7.30 9.05
C CYS A 456 -13.05 -5.91 8.62
N MET A 457 -12.57 -5.39 7.49
CA MET A 457 -12.93 -4.07 6.99
C MET A 457 -14.42 -3.96 6.70
N LYS A 458 -15.02 -4.96 6.04
CA LYS A 458 -16.46 -5.02 5.83
C LYS A 458 -17.23 -4.95 7.16
N THR A 459 -16.80 -5.71 8.17
CA THR A 459 -17.43 -5.71 9.51
C THR A 459 -17.34 -4.32 10.16
N ILE A 460 -16.20 -3.64 10.06
CA ILE A 460 -16.02 -2.30 10.58
C ILE A 460 -16.96 -1.31 9.89
N PHE A 461 -17.04 -1.31 8.58
CA PHE A 461 -17.91 -0.40 7.83
C PHE A 461 -19.39 -0.57 8.17
N GLU A 462 -19.82 -1.79 8.46
CA GLU A 462 -21.24 -2.09 8.75
C GLU A 462 -21.61 -1.90 10.22
N GLN A 463 -20.69 -2.12 11.18
CA GLN A 463 -21.07 -2.39 12.58
C GLN A 463 -20.25 -1.63 13.65
N ALA A 464 -19.20 -0.88 13.33
CA ALA A 464 -18.34 -0.24 14.33
C ALA A 464 -18.95 0.99 15.03
#